data_be922f9f2bc1a8160328397c47ac574f
#
_entry.id   be922f9f2bc1a8160328397c47ac574f
#
_cell.length_a   1.000
_cell.length_b   1.000
_cell.length_c   1.000
_cell.angle_alpha   90.00
_cell.angle_beta   90.00
_cell.angle_gamma   90.00
#
_symmetry.space_group_name_H-M   'P 1'
#
loop_
_entity.id
_entity.type
_entity.pdbx_description
1 polymer ?
#
loop_
_entity_poly.entity_id
_entity_poly.type
_entity_poly.pdbx_seq_one_letter_code
_entity_poly.pdbx_strand_id
1 'polypeptide(L)'
;MKRWLLALVVVTSSVAWSAENKITAADNDTVNIYFARHGKTLLNTFDRVQGWADSPLTEDGRRVARYLGAGLKGIKFDSFYTSDAGRQRETMAVIMAQAGIADSRPTELAGLREAFFGGFEGGLNRDMAAAGARQLGLADAAALYRKMKAGTLSVRDSQNALASADPRGMTESYDQVKQRVQAALATMLAQAKADGDKNILAISSGTAMQIMISDLTDDPEKNRPLANAAVVKISFHNGRYRVDEIGSLKYVEAGKQALGEK
;
A
#
# COMPACT_ATOMS: atom_id res chain seq x y z
N MET A 1 -10.07 -80.17 -47.17
CA MET A 1 -9.66 -79.42 -45.97
C MET A 1 -9.26 -77.99 -46.39
N LYS A 2 -10.16 -77.00 -46.27
CA LYS A 2 -9.87 -75.64 -46.68
C LYS A 2 -9.77 -74.80 -45.37
N ARG A 3 -8.56 -74.26 -45.12
CA ARG A 3 -8.27 -73.37 -44.00
C ARG A 3 -8.62 -71.91 -44.43
N TRP A 4 -9.52 -71.29 -43.71
CA TRP A 4 -9.81 -69.86 -43.82
C TRP A 4 -8.95 -69.14 -42.84
N LEU A 5 -8.14 -68.19 -43.32
CA LEU A 5 -7.40 -67.21 -42.50
C LEU A 5 -8.29 -65.98 -42.35
N LEU A 6 -8.70 -65.67 -41.12
CA LEU A 6 -9.31 -64.36 -40.78
C LEU A 6 -8.17 -63.36 -40.54
N ALA A 7 -8.20 -62.26 -41.30
CA ALA A 7 -7.35 -61.09 -41.06
C ALA A 7 -8.03 -60.19 -40.11
N LEU A 8 -7.42 -59.90 -38.96
CA LEU A 8 -7.85 -58.98 -37.98
C LEU A 8 -7.33 -57.55 -38.36
N VAL A 9 -8.22 -56.63 -38.77
CA VAL A 9 -7.87 -55.22 -39.01
C VAL A 9 -7.98 -54.50 -37.68
N VAL A 10 -6.83 -54.10 -37.11
CA VAL A 10 -6.76 -53.23 -35.94
C VAL A 10 -6.81 -51.78 -36.45
N VAL A 11 -7.94 -51.13 -36.23
CA VAL A 11 -8.09 -49.67 -36.44
C VAL A 11 -7.57 -48.97 -35.21
N THR A 12 -6.37 -48.40 -35.28
CA THR A 12 -5.84 -47.49 -34.24
C THR A 12 -6.38 -46.09 -34.48
N SER A 13 -7.43 -45.71 -33.76
CA SER A 13 -7.87 -44.32 -33.66
C SER A 13 -6.92 -43.53 -32.78
N SER A 14 -6.02 -42.77 -33.39
CA SER A 14 -5.19 -41.76 -32.73
C SER A 14 -6.08 -40.60 -32.30
N VAL A 15 -6.37 -40.52 -30.98
CA VAL A 15 -6.96 -39.34 -30.39
C VAL A 15 -5.90 -38.27 -30.34
N ALA A 16 -5.96 -37.32 -31.27
CA ALA A 16 -5.20 -36.08 -31.22
C ALA A 16 -5.78 -35.22 -30.07
N TRP A 17 -5.14 -35.24 -28.91
CA TRP A 17 -5.42 -34.34 -27.83
C TRP A 17 -4.84 -32.96 -28.21
N SER A 18 -5.70 -32.04 -28.65
CA SER A 18 -5.26 -30.70 -29.03
C SER A 18 -4.74 -29.96 -27.80
N ALA A 19 -3.52 -29.46 -27.93
CA ALA A 19 -2.76 -28.69 -26.93
C ALA A 19 -3.22 -27.23 -26.88
N GLU A 20 -4.54 -26.95 -27.00
CA GLU A 20 -5.06 -25.58 -27.12
C GLU A 20 -5.60 -24.95 -25.82
N ASN A 21 -5.42 -25.57 -24.65
CA ASN A 21 -5.97 -25.02 -23.39
C ASN A 21 -4.92 -24.70 -22.32
N LYS A 22 -3.72 -24.19 -22.67
CA LYS A 22 -2.72 -23.76 -21.69
C LYS A 22 -2.40 -22.27 -21.64
N ILE A 23 -3.07 -21.42 -22.42
CA ILE A 23 -2.75 -19.98 -22.48
C ILE A 23 -3.71 -19.10 -21.64
N THR A 24 -4.88 -19.62 -21.23
CA THR A 24 -5.86 -18.81 -20.49
C THR A 24 -5.80 -18.91 -18.96
N ALA A 25 -4.97 -19.79 -18.38
CA ALA A 25 -4.85 -19.90 -16.92
C ALA A 25 -3.83 -18.96 -16.28
N ALA A 26 -2.93 -18.32 -17.07
CA ALA A 26 -1.85 -17.50 -16.54
C ALA A 26 -2.27 -16.07 -16.15
N ASP A 27 -3.38 -15.55 -16.69
CA ASP A 27 -3.82 -14.17 -16.44
C ASP A 27 -4.81 -14.05 -15.24
N ASN A 28 -5.24 -15.19 -14.72
CA ASN A 28 -6.28 -15.23 -13.67
C ASN A 28 -5.70 -15.23 -12.23
N ASP A 29 -4.38 -15.20 -12.05
CA ASP A 29 -3.72 -15.32 -10.74
C ASP A 29 -3.07 -14.02 -10.24
N THR A 30 -3.37 -12.89 -10.90
CA THR A 30 -2.84 -11.58 -10.50
C THR A 30 -3.75 -10.93 -9.48
N VAL A 31 -3.19 -10.55 -8.32
CA VAL A 31 -3.84 -9.71 -7.31
C VAL A 31 -3.18 -8.34 -7.33
N ASN A 32 -3.97 -7.29 -7.53
CA ASN A 32 -3.51 -5.90 -7.44
C ASN A 32 -3.92 -5.29 -6.11
N ILE A 33 -2.99 -4.66 -5.43
CA ILE A 33 -3.22 -4.01 -4.15
C ILE A 33 -2.87 -2.53 -4.30
N TYR A 34 -3.86 -1.68 -4.07
CA TYR A 34 -3.74 -0.22 -4.11
C TYR A 34 -3.70 0.30 -2.68
N PHE A 35 -2.52 0.67 -2.21
CA PHE A 35 -2.36 1.34 -0.92
C PHE A 35 -2.46 2.84 -1.13
N ALA A 36 -3.37 3.52 -0.44
CA ALA A 36 -3.43 4.97 -0.42
C ALA A 36 -3.06 5.50 0.96
N ARG A 37 -2.24 6.57 1.00
CA ARG A 37 -2.01 7.30 2.24
C ARG A 37 -3.30 8.05 2.63
N HIS A 38 -3.62 8.07 3.92
CA HIS A 38 -4.75 8.83 4.45
C HIS A 38 -4.75 10.31 4.01
N GLY A 39 -5.92 10.95 4.00
CA GLY A 39 -6.10 12.38 3.73
C GLY A 39 -5.40 13.26 4.77
N LYS A 40 -5.25 14.56 4.47
CA LYS A 40 -4.64 15.55 5.37
C LYS A 40 -5.45 15.70 6.66
N THR A 41 -4.77 15.68 7.81
CA THR A 41 -5.36 15.75 9.15
C THR A 41 -5.06 17.09 9.84
N LEU A 42 -5.71 17.33 10.99
CA LEU A 42 -5.38 18.48 11.83
C LEU A 42 -3.92 18.45 12.31
N LEU A 43 -3.42 17.30 12.77
CA LEU A 43 -2.02 17.19 13.20
C LEU A 43 -1.04 17.41 12.05
N ASN A 44 -1.37 17.01 10.82
CA ASN A 44 -0.57 17.39 9.64
C ASN A 44 -0.56 18.91 9.41
N THR A 45 -1.69 19.60 9.65
CA THR A 45 -1.81 21.06 9.51
C THR A 45 -0.99 21.78 10.57
N PHE A 46 -0.92 21.25 11.78
CA PHE A 46 -0.18 21.81 12.90
C PHE A 46 1.28 21.41 12.96
N ASP A 47 1.77 20.70 11.92
CA ASP A 47 3.14 20.17 11.84
C ASP A 47 3.53 19.32 13.06
N ARG A 48 2.61 18.43 13.49
CA ARG A 48 2.80 17.54 14.62
C ARG A 48 3.00 16.10 14.21
N VAL A 49 3.80 15.39 14.99
CA VAL A 49 4.06 13.95 14.83
C VAL A 49 2.77 13.18 15.02
N GLN A 50 2.45 12.37 14.03
CA GLN A 50 1.24 11.56 13.98
C GLN A 50 1.56 10.15 13.51
N GLY A 51 2.03 9.33 14.44
CA GLY A 51 2.15 7.89 14.28
C GLY A 51 0.87 7.20 14.74
N TRP A 52 0.84 6.79 16.02
CA TRP A 52 -0.36 6.22 16.63
C TRP A 52 -1.26 7.29 17.28
N ALA A 53 -0.74 8.47 17.62
CA ALA A 53 -1.60 9.63 17.90
C ALA A 53 -2.48 9.89 16.68
N ASP A 54 -3.74 10.30 16.90
CA ASP A 54 -4.71 10.44 15.83
C ASP A 54 -5.44 11.78 15.87
N SER A 55 -5.94 12.23 14.72
CA SER A 55 -6.78 13.41 14.58
C SER A 55 -7.63 13.28 13.31
N PRO A 56 -8.82 13.92 13.26
CA PRO A 56 -9.70 13.86 12.11
C PRO A 56 -9.08 14.49 10.87
N LEU A 57 -9.62 14.14 9.70
CA LEU A 57 -9.28 14.78 8.44
C LEU A 57 -9.69 16.26 8.47
N THR A 58 -8.92 17.09 7.80
CA THR A 58 -9.34 18.45 7.45
C THR A 58 -10.34 18.41 6.30
N GLU A 59 -11.03 19.54 6.02
CA GLU A 59 -11.88 19.61 4.82
C GLU A 59 -11.07 19.39 3.53
N ASP A 60 -9.85 19.92 3.46
CA ASP A 60 -8.93 19.65 2.36
C ASP A 60 -8.57 18.15 2.26
N GLY A 61 -8.35 17.50 3.40
CA GLY A 61 -8.09 16.06 3.44
C GLY A 61 -9.28 15.23 2.93
N ARG A 62 -10.51 15.60 3.32
CA ARG A 62 -11.74 14.98 2.80
C ARG A 62 -11.92 15.25 1.30
N ARG A 63 -11.65 16.48 0.85
CA ARG A 63 -11.73 16.85 -0.56
C ARG A 63 -10.78 16.01 -1.42
N VAL A 64 -9.53 15.89 -1.03
CA VAL A 64 -8.54 15.07 -1.76
C VAL A 64 -8.92 13.57 -1.72
N ALA A 65 -9.49 13.08 -0.62
CA ALA A 65 -10.02 11.72 -0.55
C ALA A 65 -11.22 11.51 -1.50
N ARG A 66 -12.10 12.52 -1.67
CA ARG A 66 -13.17 12.48 -2.70
C ARG A 66 -12.59 12.41 -4.11
N TYR A 67 -11.54 13.20 -4.40
CA TYR A 67 -10.88 13.11 -5.71
C TYR A 67 -10.32 11.72 -5.95
N LEU A 68 -9.62 11.15 -4.96
CA LEU A 68 -9.10 9.79 -5.07
C LEU A 68 -10.23 8.78 -5.34
N GLY A 69 -11.35 8.87 -4.60
CA GLY A 69 -12.52 8.01 -4.80
C GLY A 69 -13.12 8.13 -6.21
N ALA A 70 -13.23 9.36 -6.73
CA ALA A 70 -13.70 9.60 -8.11
C ALA A 70 -12.74 9.02 -9.16
N GLY A 71 -11.43 9.19 -8.96
CA GLY A 71 -10.42 8.67 -9.88
C GLY A 71 -10.24 7.16 -9.85
N LEU A 72 -10.62 6.51 -8.76
CA LEU A 72 -10.60 5.05 -8.61
C LEU A 72 -11.90 4.38 -9.06
N LYS A 73 -12.97 5.13 -9.36
CA LYS A 73 -14.31 4.60 -9.66
C LYS A 73 -14.34 3.59 -10.82
N GLY A 74 -13.40 3.66 -11.76
CA GLY A 74 -13.30 2.72 -12.89
C GLY A 74 -12.66 1.37 -12.51
N ILE A 75 -12.15 1.21 -11.30
CA ILE A 75 -11.55 -0.03 -10.81
C ILE A 75 -12.57 -0.75 -9.94
N LYS A 76 -12.92 -1.99 -10.32
CA LYS A 76 -13.75 -2.84 -9.47
C LYS A 76 -12.86 -3.39 -8.35
N PHE A 77 -13.02 -2.86 -7.14
CA PHE A 77 -12.41 -3.41 -5.94
C PHE A 77 -13.29 -4.51 -5.35
N ASP A 78 -12.65 -5.59 -4.93
CA ASP A 78 -13.31 -6.78 -4.36
C ASP A 78 -13.26 -6.73 -2.83
N SER A 79 -12.17 -6.20 -2.24
CA SER A 79 -12.01 -6.07 -0.79
C SER A 79 -11.32 -4.75 -0.38
N PHE A 80 -11.57 -4.37 0.88
CA PHE A 80 -11.15 -3.08 1.44
C PHE A 80 -10.50 -3.29 2.80
N TYR A 81 -9.35 -2.62 3.03
CA TYR A 81 -8.60 -2.71 4.27
C TYR A 81 -8.20 -1.34 4.80
N THR A 82 -8.13 -1.22 6.11
CA THR A 82 -7.62 -0.03 6.79
C THR A 82 -6.96 -0.44 8.11
N SER A 83 -6.25 0.48 8.77
CA SER A 83 -5.99 0.26 10.19
C SER A 83 -7.17 0.76 11.02
N ASP A 84 -7.06 0.58 12.31
CA ASP A 84 -8.01 1.10 13.31
C ASP A 84 -7.81 2.59 13.66
N ALA A 85 -6.88 3.30 13.00
CA ALA A 85 -6.72 4.75 13.16
C ALA A 85 -7.88 5.50 12.50
N GLY A 86 -8.48 6.46 13.21
CA GLY A 86 -9.65 7.22 12.76
C GLY A 86 -9.44 7.92 11.43
N ARG A 87 -8.26 8.53 11.20
CA ARG A 87 -7.93 9.18 9.92
C ARG A 87 -7.93 8.24 8.74
N GLN A 88 -7.52 6.99 8.94
CA GLN A 88 -7.51 5.97 7.87
C GLN A 88 -8.92 5.46 7.61
N ARG A 89 -9.71 5.19 8.67
CA ARG A 89 -11.15 4.84 8.56
C ARG A 89 -11.94 5.93 7.84
N GLU A 90 -11.74 7.21 8.24
CA GLU A 90 -12.43 8.36 7.63
C GLU A 90 -12.05 8.51 6.15
N THR A 91 -10.77 8.34 5.80
CA THR A 91 -10.32 8.38 4.41
C THR A 91 -10.99 7.28 3.58
N MET A 92 -11.02 6.04 4.06
CA MET A 92 -11.69 4.93 3.39
C MET A 92 -13.18 5.20 3.20
N ALA A 93 -13.87 5.66 4.24
CA ALA A 93 -15.29 5.96 4.16
C ALA A 93 -15.61 7.04 3.10
N VAL A 94 -14.80 8.10 3.01
CA VAL A 94 -14.96 9.16 2.00
C VAL A 94 -14.74 8.60 0.60
N ILE A 95 -13.70 7.77 0.39
CA ILE A 95 -13.42 7.16 -0.91
C ILE A 95 -14.57 6.25 -1.34
N MET A 96 -15.03 5.36 -0.46
CA MET A 96 -16.11 4.41 -0.76
C MET A 96 -17.41 5.14 -1.08
N ALA A 97 -17.77 6.15 -0.29
CA ALA A 97 -18.96 6.98 -0.55
C ALA A 97 -18.89 7.67 -1.93
N GLN A 98 -17.72 8.25 -2.28
CA GLN A 98 -17.53 8.90 -3.57
C GLN A 98 -17.55 7.90 -4.76
N ALA A 99 -17.05 6.69 -4.56
CA ALA A 99 -17.08 5.63 -5.55
C ALA A 99 -18.44 4.94 -5.68
N GLY A 100 -19.40 5.23 -4.79
CA GLY A 100 -20.74 4.61 -4.75
C GLY A 100 -20.73 3.18 -4.19
N ILE A 101 -19.77 2.85 -3.31
CA ILE A 101 -19.63 1.54 -2.67
C ILE A 101 -20.33 1.59 -1.31
N ALA A 102 -21.54 1.02 -1.23
CA ALA A 102 -22.37 1.05 -0.02
C ALA A 102 -22.35 -0.25 0.80
N ASP A 103 -22.17 -1.40 0.15
CA ASP A 103 -22.42 -2.71 0.76
C ASP A 103 -21.18 -3.42 1.28
N SER A 104 -20.01 -2.76 1.22
CA SER A 104 -18.74 -3.34 1.69
C SER A 104 -18.30 -2.73 3.01
N ARG A 105 -17.73 -3.56 3.89
CA ARG A 105 -17.14 -3.12 5.15
C ARG A 105 -15.63 -3.35 5.10
N PRO A 106 -14.80 -2.32 5.33
CA PRO A 106 -13.36 -2.48 5.39
C PRO A 106 -12.94 -3.39 6.55
N THR A 107 -12.02 -4.30 6.28
CA THR A 107 -11.36 -5.11 7.31
C THR A 107 -10.25 -4.29 7.96
N GLU A 108 -10.21 -4.27 9.29
CA GLU A 108 -9.20 -3.55 10.04
C GLU A 108 -8.01 -4.44 10.38
N LEU A 109 -6.82 -4.00 9.98
CA LEU A 109 -5.55 -4.64 10.32
C LEU A 109 -4.64 -3.63 11.05
N ALA A 110 -4.41 -3.84 12.34
CA ALA A 110 -3.52 -2.97 13.13
C ALA A 110 -2.11 -2.87 12.51
N GLY A 111 -1.67 -3.89 11.76
CA GLY A 111 -0.43 -3.87 11.00
C GLY A 111 -0.33 -2.74 9.98
N LEU A 112 -1.45 -2.13 9.54
CA LEU A 112 -1.50 -0.99 8.61
C LEU A 112 -1.37 0.38 9.30
N ARG A 113 -1.25 0.44 10.64
CA ARG A 113 -0.96 1.70 11.35
C ARG A 113 0.36 2.31 10.86
N GLU A 114 0.49 3.64 11.03
CA GLU A 114 1.78 4.33 10.85
C GLU A 114 2.85 3.78 11.82
N ALA A 115 4.13 4.06 11.57
CA ALA A 115 5.18 3.84 12.56
C ALA A 115 4.79 4.50 13.89
N PHE A 116 5.02 3.79 15.01
CA PHE A 116 4.87 4.38 16.32
C PHE A 116 6.10 5.23 16.63
N PHE A 117 5.89 6.50 16.88
CA PHE A 117 6.98 7.43 17.16
C PHE A 117 7.21 7.67 18.66
N GLY A 118 6.68 6.81 19.51
CA GLY A 118 7.01 6.73 20.94
C GLY A 118 6.88 8.07 21.66
N GLY A 119 7.99 8.49 22.28
CA GLY A 119 8.05 9.75 23.01
C GLY A 119 7.88 11.02 22.19
N PHE A 120 7.89 10.93 20.86
CA PHE A 120 7.68 12.07 19.96
C PHE A 120 6.20 12.27 19.58
N GLU A 121 5.32 11.31 19.85
CA GLU A 121 3.89 11.38 19.46
C GLU A 121 3.23 12.69 19.93
N GLY A 122 2.56 13.38 19.00
CA GLY A 122 1.90 14.67 19.24
C GLY A 122 2.85 15.87 19.40
N GLY A 123 4.17 15.65 19.47
CA GLY A 123 5.19 16.68 19.46
C GLY A 123 5.34 17.36 18.09
N LEU A 124 6.28 18.31 17.96
CA LEU A 124 6.54 18.97 16.69
C LEU A 124 7.41 18.09 15.78
N ASN A 125 7.05 17.99 14.51
CA ASN A 125 7.83 17.24 13.53
C ASN A 125 9.28 17.72 13.43
N ARG A 126 9.49 19.05 13.53
CA ARG A 126 10.86 19.62 13.50
C ARG A 126 11.72 19.15 14.65
N ASP A 127 11.14 18.92 15.84
CA ASP A 127 11.89 18.53 17.03
C ASP A 127 12.28 17.02 16.92
N MET A 128 11.36 16.18 16.46
CA MET A 128 11.63 14.79 16.13
C MET A 128 12.70 14.69 15.02
N ALA A 129 12.54 15.47 13.95
CA ALA A 129 13.50 15.50 12.85
C ALA A 129 14.89 15.98 13.30
N ALA A 130 14.97 16.98 14.19
CA ALA A 130 16.24 17.44 14.74
C ALA A 130 16.91 16.37 15.62
N ALA A 131 16.12 15.59 16.38
CA ALA A 131 16.62 14.47 17.15
C ALA A 131 17.20 13.37 16.24
N GLY A 132 16.47 12.98 15.20
CA GLY A 132 16.95 12.01 14.19
C GLY A 132 18.17 12.51 13.41
N ALA A 133 18.21 13.82 13.05
CA ALA A 133 19.35 14.41 12.36
C ALA A 133 20.65 14.27 13.16
N ARG A 134 20.61 14.49 14.49
CA ARG A 134 21.78 14.31 15.37
C ARG A 134 22.29 12.88 15.34
N GLN A 135 21.42 11.88 15.33
CA GLN A 135 21.82 10.45 15.25
C GLN A 135 22.52 10.12 13.92
N LEU A 136 22.18 10.85 12.86
CA LEU A 136 22.77 10.68 11.53
C LEU A 136 23.98 11.58 11.26
N GLY A 137 24.45 12.35 12.25
CA GLY A 137 25.54 13.31 12.07
C GLY A 137 25.18 14.47 11.13
N LEU A 138 23.89 14.77 10.95
CA LEU A 138 23.41 15.89 10.13
C LEU A 138 23.29 17.16 10.96
N ALA A 139 23.46 18.31 10.32
CA ALA A 139 23.51 19.60 10.98
C ALA A 139 22.21 19.98 11.71
N ASP A 140 21.07 19.69 11.10
CA ASP A 140 19.74 20.09 11.59
C ASP A 140 18.59 19.30 10.95
N ALA A 141 17.36 19.59 11.39
CA ALA A 141 16.14 19.01 10.82
C ALA A 141 15.98 19.32 9.32
N ALA A 142 16.41 20.52 8.88
CA ALA A 142 16.30 20.91 7.47
C ALA A 142 17.21 20.04 6.59
N ALA A 143 18.42 19.69 7.07
CA ALA A 143 19.31 18.77 6.37
C ALA A 143 18.70 17.36 6.26
N LEU A 144 18.02 16.88 7.32
CA LEU A 144 17.29 15.62 7.29
C LEU A 144 16.18 15.67 6.21
N TYR A 145 15.31 16.69 6.26
CA TYR A 145 14.22 16.84 5.29
C TYR A 145 14.69 16.94 3.84
N ARG A 146 15.80 17.64 3.58
CA ARG A 146 16.39 17.71 2.24
C ARG A 146 16.81 16.33 1.73
N LYS A 147 17.47 15.51 2.58
CA LYS A 147 17.86 14.15 2.20
C LYS A 147 16.65 13.22 1.99
N MET A 148 15.65 13.31 2.84
CA MET A 148 14.40 12.56 2.67
C MET A 148 13.69 12.96 1.36
N LYS A 149 13.53 14.26 1.10
CA LYS A 149 12.89 14.77 -0.12
C LYS A 149 13.66 14.38 -1.38
N ALA A 150 14.97 14.33 -1.33
CA ALA A 150 15.82 13.89 -2.43
C ALA A 150 15.81 12.35 -2.61
N GLY A 151 15.27 11.59 -1.66
CA GLY A 151 15.34 10.11 -1.68
C GLY A 151 16.73 9.55 -1.38
N THR A 152 17.68 10.39 -0.91
CA THR A 152 19.08 10.00 -0.64
C THR A 152 19.31 9.49 0.78
N LEU A 153 18.28 9.53 1.64
CA LEU A 153 18.28 8.90 2.96
C LEU A 153 17.30 7.73 2.90
N SER A 154 17.78 6.54 3.22
CA SER A 154 16.91 5.35 3.23
C SER A 154 15.85 5.48 4.32
N VAL A 155 14.65 4.93 4.06
CA VAL A 155 13.59 4.87 5.09
C VAL A 155 14.05 4.05 6.29
N ARG A 156 14.92 3.04 6.11
CA ARG A 156 15.55 2.26 7.18
C ARG A 156 16.38 3.14 8.11
N ASP A 157 17.33 3.90 7.53
CA ASP A 157 18.23 4.73 8.33
C ASP A 157 17.46 5.85 9.03
N SER A 158 16.48 6.45 8.33
CA SER A 158 15.60 7.47 8.91
C SER A 158 14.83 6.93 10.11
N GLN A 159 14.15 5.79 9.96
CA GLN A 159 13.34 5.21 11.04
C GLN A 159 14.20 4.76 12.23
N ASN A 160 15.34 4.12 11.97
CA ASN A 160 16.25 3.69 13.03
C ASN A 160 16.90 4.87 13.77
N ALA A 161 17.18 5.97 13.08
CA ALA A 161 17.67 7.19 13.71
C ALA A 161 16.63 7.79 14.67
N LEU A 162 15.34 7.77 14.30
CA LEU A 162 14.25 8.22 15.17
C LEU A 162 14.09 7.28 16.38
N ALA A 163 14.14 5.97 16.17
CA ALA A 163 14.07 5.00 17.26
C ALA A 163 15.23 5.17 18.27
N SER A 164 16.45 5.38 17.77
CA SER A 164 17.63 5.64 18.61
C SER A 164 17.59 6.99 19.32
N ALA A 165 16.88 7.97 18.75
CA ALA A 165 16.77 9.32 19.30
C ALA A 165 15.68 9.47 20.36
N ASP A 166 14.76 8.52 20.47
CA ASP A 166 13.63 8.57 21.42
C ASP A 166 14.12 8.39 22.86
N PRO A 167 14.00 9.42 23.71
CA PRO A 167 14.46 9.32 25.11
C PRO A 167 13.65 8.35 25.94
N ARG A 168 12.47 7.91 25.46
CA ARG A 168 11.61 6.91 26.10
C ARG A 168 11.85 5.49 25.57
N GLY A 169 12.60 5.34 24.47
CA GLY A 169 12.88 4.05 23.86
C GLY A 169 11.63 3.31 23.35
N MET A 170 10.55 4.04 23.05
CA MET A 170 9.24 3.47 22.65
C MET A 170 9.03 3.50 21.13
N THR A 171 9.80 4.31 20.40
CA THR A 171 9.68 4.42 18.95
C THR A 171 10.01 3.10 18.28
N GLU A 172 9.12 2.62 17.40
CA GLU A 172 9.38 1.40 16.64
C GLU A 172 10.62 1.55 15.75
N SER A 173 11.48 0.54 15.77
CA SER A 173 12.56 0.40 14.79
C SER A 173 12.00 0.09 13.40
N TYR A 174 12.81 0.30 12.37
CA TYR A 174 12.47 -0.12 11.02
C TYR A 174 12.02 -1.59 10.93
N ASP A 175 12.74 -2.50 11.59
CA ASP A 175 12.43 -3.94 11.51
C ASP A 175 11.11 -4.30 12.20
N GLN A 176 10.77 -3.63 13.30
CA GLN A 176 9.46 -3.80 13.96
C GLN A 176 8.31 -3.35 13.06
N VAL A 177 8.42 -2.16 12.46
CA VAL A 177 7.40 -1.67 11.50
C VAL A 177 7.32 -2.60 10.31
N LYS A 178 8.47 -2.98 9.72
CA LYS A 178 8.54 -3.87 8.56
C LYS A 178 7.84 -5.20 8.81
N GLN A 179 8.13 -5.84 9.93
CA GLN A 179 7.54 -7.12 10.29
C GLN A 179 6.00 -7.06 10.28
N ARG A 180 5.40 -6.04 10.94
CA ARG A 180 3.93 -5.96 11.01
C ARG A 180 3.26 -5.54 9.71
N VAL A 181 3.87 -4.59 8.94
CA VAL A 181 3.25 -4.15 7.68
C VAL A 181 3.34 -5.22 6.59
N GLN A 182 4.43 -5.99 6.55
CA GLN A 182 4.56 -7.12 5.62
C GLN A 182 3.68 -8.31 6.04
N ALA A 183 3.49 -8.54 7.33
CA ALA A 183 2.50 -9.52 7.79
C ALA A 183 1.07 -9.12 7.39
N ALA A 184 0.72 -7.83 7.48
CA ALA A 184 -0.57 -7.33 7.01
C ALA A 184 -0.74 -7.53 5.49
N LEU A 185 0.29 -7.21 4.70
CA LEU A 185 0.31 -7.44 3.25
C LEU A 185 0.09 -8.93 2.91
N ALA A 186 0.80 -9.83 3.62
CA ALA A 186 0.66 -11.28 3.43
C ALA A 186 -0.75 -11.77 3.80
N THR A 187 -1.34 -11.26 4.89
CA THR A 187 -2.72 -11.58 5.30
C THR A 187 -3.72 -11.16 4.23
N MET A 188 -3.62 -9.93 3.71
CA MET A 188 -4.49 -9.43 2.64
C MET A 188 -4.38 -10.28 1.39
N LEU A 189 -3.17 -10.66 0.99
CA LEU A 189 -2.96 -11.52 -0.18
C LEU A 189 -3.52 -12.93 0.04
N ALA A 190 -3.35 -13.52 1.23
CA ALA A 190 -3.87 -14.85 1.55
C ALA A 190 -5.40 -14.86 1.48
N GLN A 191 -6.05 -13.83 2.03
CA GLN A 191 -7.51 -13.69 1.97
C GLN A 191 -7.98 -13.49 0.52
N ALA A 192 -7.33 -12.60 -0.23
CA ALA A 192 -7.68 -12.37 -1.64
C ALA A 192 -7.60 -13.66 -2.48
N LYS A 193 -6.59 -14.49 -2.26
CA LYS A 193 -6.47 -15.78 -2.94
C LYS A 193 -7.58 -16.74 -2.55
N ALA A 194 -7.97 -16.77 -1.27
CA ALA A 194 -9.04 -17.65 -0.79
C ALA A 194 -10.41 -17.24 -1.36
N ASP A 195 -10.66 -15.92 -1.51
CA ASP A 195 -11.93 -15.37 -1.98
C ASP A 195 -11.96 -15.17 -3.50
N GLY A 196 -10.83 -15.28 -4.18
CA GLY A 196 -10.71 -15.03 -5.62
C GLY A 196 -10.67 -13.55 -6.00
N ASP A 197 -10.36 -12.66 -5.04
CA ASP A 197 -10.25 -11.22 -5.23
C ASP A 197 -9.10 -10.85 -6.17
N LYS A 198 -9.31 -9.83 -7.00
CA LYS A 198 -8.33 -9.35 -7.97
C LYS A 198 -7.80 -7.95 -7.65
N ASN A 199 -8.63 -7.11 -7.05
CA ASN A 199 -8.25 -5.74 -6.73
C ASN A 199 -8.62 -5.42 -5.28
N ILE A 200 -7.63 -5.00 -4.52
CA ILE A 200 -7.76 -4.62 -3.11
C ILE A 200 -7.46 -3.12 -2.98
N LEU A 201 -8.30 -2.40 -2.25
CA LEU A 201 -7.99 -1.04 -1.79
C LEU A 201 -7.65 -1.07 -0.31
N ALA A 202 -6.51 -0.49 0.07
CA ALA A 202 -6.08 -0.37 1.45
C ALA A 202 -5.68 1.06 1.79
N ILE A 203 -6.06 1.53 2.99
CA ILE A 203 -5.60 2.83 3.50
C ILE A 203 -4.58 2.60 4.59
N SER A 204 -3.43 3.29 4.45
CA SER A 204 -2.33 3.24 5.42
C SER A 204 -1.71 4.64 5.58
N SER A 205 -0.46 4.70 6.02
CA SER A 205 0.28 5.94 6.30
C SER A 205 1.64 5.95 5.61
N GLY A 206 2.25 7.13 5.54
CA GLY A 206 3.41 7.35 4.68
C GLY A 206 4.60 6.46 4.97
N THR A 207 5.13 6.48 6.19
CA THR A 207 6.31 5.70 6.58
C THR A 207 6.03 4.20 6.55
N ALA A 208 4.83 3.78 7.00
CA ALA A 208 4.42 2.39 6.97
C ALA A 208 4.40 1.84 5.54
N MET A 209 3.85 2.59 4.57
CA MET A 209 3.83 2.20 3.16
C MET A 209 5.23 2.14 2.55
N GLN A 210 6.11 3.11 2.85
CA GLN A 210 7.50 3.11 2.39
C GLN A 210 8.27 1.88 2.92
N ILE A 211 8.12 1.57 4.21
CA ILE A 211 8.77 0.41 4.84
C ILE A 211 8.19 -0.90 4.27
N MET A 212 6.88 -0.97 4.02
CA MET A 212 6.24 -2.14 3.43
C MET A 212 6.87 -2.55 2.10
N ILE A 213 7.18 -1.58 1.24
CA ILE A 213 7.74 -1.84 -0.10
C ILE A 213 9.27 -1.84 -0.15
N SER A 214 9.93 -1.57 0.95
CA SER A 214 11.38 -1.30 0.97
C SER A 214 12.26 -2.41 0.40
N ASP A 215 11.83 -3.67 0.54
CA ASP A 215 12.50 -4.86 -0.02
C ASP A 215 11.83 -5.38 -1.31
N LEU A 216 10.72 -4.78 -1.73
CA LEU A 216 9.98 -5.22 -2.89
C LEU A 216 10.41 -4.52 -4.19
N THR A 217 11.24 -3.50 -4.06
CA THR A 217 11.75 -2.71 -5.20
C THR A 217 13.09 -2.06 -4.86
N ASP A 218 13.92 -1.85 -5.88
CA ASP A 218 15.16 -1.07 -5.79
C ASP A 218 14.97 0.39 -6.24
N ASP A 219 13.74 0.77 -6.64
CA ASP A 219 13.43 2.15 -7.05
C ASP A 219 13.67 3.12 -5.88
N PRO A 220 14.54 4.15 -6.03
CA PRO A 220 14.86 5.11 -4.99
C PRO A 220 13.65 5.96 -4.53
N GLU A 221 12.61 6.06 -5.34
CA GLU A 221 11.37 6.77 -4.99
C GLU A 221 10.72 6.19 -3.71
N LYS A 222 10.98 4.92 -3.36
CA LYS A 222 10.53 4.31 -2.08
C LYS A 222 10.99 5.07 -0.84
N ASN A 223 12.08 5.85 -0.94
CA ASN A 223 12.63 6.63 0.17
C ASN A 223 12.07 8.07 0.24
N ARG A 224 11.32 8.53 -0.75
CA ARG A 224 10.73 9.86 -0.74
C ARG A 224 9.41 9.89 0.02
N PRO A 225 9.16 10.93 0.84
CA PRO A 225 7.88 11.06 1.56
C PRO A 225 6.69 11.04 0.62
N LEU A 226 5.70 10.23 0.94
CA LEU A 226 4.46 10.12 0.18
C LEU A 226 3.50 11.28 0.52
N ALA A 227 2.90 11.92 -0.48
CA ALA A 227 1.85 12.93 -0.27
C ALA A 227 0.56 12.29 0.29
N ASN A 228 -0.33 13.10 0.91
CA ASN A 228 -1.65 12.62 1.31
C ASN A 228 -2.44 12.13 0.07
N ALA A 229 -3.16 11.05 0.19
CA ALA A 229 -3.89 10.35 -0.87
C ALA A 229 -3.02 9.82 -2.03
N ALA A 230 -1.69 9.88 -1.93
CA ALA A 230 -0.80 9.24 -2.90
C ALA A 230 -0.94 7.72 -2.82
N VAL A 231 -0.87 7.08 -3.99
CA VAL A 231 -1.05 5.63 -4.14
C VAL A 231 0.29 4.93 -4.37
N VAL A 232 0.48 3.83 -3.65
CA VAL A 232 1.47 2.79 -3.96
C VAL A 232 0.70 1.59 -4.51
N LYS A 233 0.99 1.17 -5.73
CA LYS A 233 0.38 -0.01 -6.33
C LYS A 233 1.35 -1.18 -6.30
N ILE A 234 0.89 -2.31 -5.79
CA ILE A 234 1.62 -3.57 -5.76
C ILE A 234 0.80 -4.60 -6.54
N SER A 235 1.44 -5.33 -7.45
CA SER A 235 0.87 -6.53 -8.05
C SER A 235 1.56 -7.77 -7.49
N PHE A 236 0.78 -8.83 -7.29
CA PHE A 236 1.28 -10.15 -6.97
C PHE A 236 0.91 -11.10 -8.12
N HIS A 237 1.92 -11.72 -8.73
CA HIS A 237 1.74 -12.63 -9.84
C HIS A 237 2.81 -13.72 -9.79
N ASN A 238 2.45 -14.98 -10.04
CA ASN A 238 3.38 -16.12 -10.08
C ASN A 238 4.30 -16.21 -8.84
N GLY A 239 3.76 -15.99 -7.64
CA GLY A 239 4.53 -16.11 -6.40
C GLY A 239 5.41 -14.90 -6.06
N ARG A 240 5.35 -13.79 -6.83
CA ARG A 240 6.22 -12.63 -6.66
C ARG A 240 5.43 -11.33 -6.55
N TYR A 241 5.87 -10.46 -5.66
CA TYR A 241 5.42 -9.07 -5.60
C TYR A 241 6.20 -8.23 -6.62
N ARG A 242 5.49 -7.28 -7.21
CA ARG A 242 6.06 -6.18 -7.99
C ARG A 242 5.44 -4.86 -7.54
N VAL A 243 6.26 -3.85 -7.30
CA VAL A 243 5.80 -2.49 -7.04
C VAL A 243 5.64 -1.80 -8.39
N ASP A 244 4.40 -1.50 -8.77
CA ASP A 244 4.05 -0.91 -10.06
C ASP A 244 4.08 0.61 -10.03
N GLU A 245 3.72 1.21 -8.87
CA GLU A 245 3.64 2.66 -8.69
C GLU A 245 4.05 3.03 -7.26
N ILE A 246 4.79 4.12 -7.12
CA ILE A 246 5.20 4.68 -5.83
C ILE A 246 4.78 6.15 -5.77
N GLY A 247 3.94 6.49 -4.79
CA GLY A 247 3.55 7.89 -4.54
C GLY A 247 2.72 8.54 -5.63
N SER A 248 2.01 7.75 -6.43
CA SER A 248 1.24 8.24 -7.57
C SER A 248 0.05 9.10 -7.14
N LEU A 249 -0.06 10.30 -7.70
CA LEU A 249 -1.21 11.20 -7.56
C LEU A 249 -2.14 11.17 -8.78
N LYS A 250 -1.86 10.36 -9.80
CA LYS A 250 -2.66 10.31 -11.04
C LYS A 250 -4.15 10.05 -10.81
N TYR A 251 -4.48 9.25 -9.79
CA TYR A 251 -5.88 8.95 -9.42
C TYR A 251 -6.57 10.17 -8.80
N VAL A 252 -5.86 10.93 -7.97
CA VAL A 252 -6.35 12.20 -7.41
C VAL A 252 -6.59 13.21 -8.52
N GLU A 253 -5.65 13.35 -9.43
CA GLU A 253 -5.74 14.27 -10.57
C GLU A 253 -6.89 13.89 -11.52
N ALA A 254 -7.02 12.61 -11.87
CA ALA A 254 -8.11 12.10 -12.68
C ALA A 254 -9.48 12.34 -12.02
N GLY A 255 -9.58 12.12 -10.72
CA GLY A 255 -10.82 12.36 -9.97
C GLY A 255 -11.17 13.84 -9.85
N LYS A 256 -10.17 14.71 -9.64
CA LYS A 256 -10.35 16.16 -9.64
C LYS A 256 -10.95 16.62 -10.97
N GLN A 257 -10.39 16.16 -12.10
CA GLN A 257 -10.90 16.44 -13.45
C GLN A 257 -12.31 15.90 -13.65
N ALA A 258 -12.58 14.66 -13.21
CA ALA A 258 -13.90 14.03 -13.34
C ALA A 258 -15.00 14.76 -12.56
N LEU A 259 -14.65 15.48 -11.50
CA LEU A 259 -15.56 16.30 -10.70
C LEU A 259 -15.65 17.76 -11.17
N GLY A 260 -14.95 18.13 -12.27
CA GLY A 260 -14.97 19.48 -12.84
C GLY A 260 -14.28 20.53 -11.99
N GLU A 261 -13.45 20.12 -11.02
CA GLU A 261 -12.72 21.05 -10.16
C GLU A 261 -11.36 21.41 -10.79
N LYS A 262 -11.01 22.71 -10.76
CA LYS A 262 -9.77 23.26 -11.33
C LYS A 262 -8.62 23.28 -10.33
#